data_d65db76cdbcc9bde1ad14879b0378f67
#
_entry.id   d65db76cdbcc9bde1ad14879b0378f67
#
_cell.length_a   1.000
_cell.length_b   1.000
_cell.length_c   1.000
_cell.angle_alpha   90.00
_cell.angle_beta   90.00
_cell.angle_gamma   90.00
#
_symmetry.space_group_name_H-M   'P 1'
#
loop_
_entity.id
_entity.type
_entity.pdbx_description
1 polymer ?
#
loop_
_entity_poly.entity_id
_entity_poly.type
_entity_poly.pdbx_seq_one_letter_code
_entity_poly.pdbx_strand_id
1 'polypeptide(L)' 'MEKIKIVQVKSKIGRPKDQKKTLEALGLKKINSIVEHNSTPQIMGMVNKVKHLIKILK' A
#
# COMPACT_ATOMS: atom_id res chain seq x y z
N MET A 1 -15.62 10.36 5.53
CA MET A 1 -14.46 10.22 4.68
C MET A 1 -14.55 8.94 3.87
N GLU A 2 -14.07 9.01 2.66
CA GLU A 2 -14.07 7.83 1.80
C GLU A 2 -13.00 6.85 2.22
N LYS A 3 -13.31 5.58 2.05
CA LYS A 3 -12.35 4.51 2.28
C LYS A 3 -11.86 3.97 0.95
N ILE A 4 -10.60 3.57 0.93
CA ILE A 4 -10.00 2.94 -0.24
C ILE A 4 -9.52 1.55 0.14
N LYS A 5 -9.57 0.65 -0.82
CA LYS A 5 -9.00 -0.69 -0.69
C LYS A 5 -7.72 -0.74 -1.50
N ILE A 6 -6.70 -1.31 -0.92
CA ILE A 6 -5.38 -1.40 -1.53
C ILE A 6 -4.98 -2.87 -1.58
N VAL A 7 -4.52 -3.32 -2.73
CA VAL A 7 -4.03 -4.68 -2.88
C VAL A 7 -2.58 -4.66 -3.36
N GLN A 8 -1.74 -5.47 -2.75
CA GLN A 8 -0.35 -5.60 -3.16
C GLN A 8 -0.28 -6.53 -4.37
N VAL A 9 0.16 -5.99 -5.51
CA VAL A 9 0.22 -6.76 -6.75
C VAL A 9 1.63 -7.21 -7.13
N LYS A 10 2.64 -6.64 -6.47
CA LYS A 10 4.04 -7.02 -6.71
C LYS A 10 4.73 -7.30 -5.39
N SER A 11 5.71 -8.21 -5.41
CA SER A 11 6.47 -8.55 -4.23
C SER A 11 7.32 -7.37 -3.74
N LYS A 12 7.47 -7.27 -2.43
CA LYS A 12 8.37 -6.29 -1.82
C LYS A 12 9.83 -6.77 -1.78
N ILE A 13 10.08 -8.01 -2.16
CA ILE A 13 11.42 -8.57 -2.17
C ILE A 13 12.27 -7.83 -3.20
N GLY A 14 13.47 -7.39 -2.79
CA GLY A 14 14.35 -6.64 -3.67
C GLY A 14 14.05 -5.15 -3.76
N ARG A 15 13.05 -4.67 -3.02
CA ARG A 15 12.69 -3.25 -3.00
C ARG A 15 13.45 -2.52 -1.89
N PRO A 16 13.62 -1.18 -1.98
CA PRO A 16 14.25 -0.40 -0.92
C PRO A 16 13.53 -0.57 0.41
N LYS A 17 14.27 -0.42 1.50
CA LYS A 17 13.71 -0.57 2.86
C LYS A 17 12.55 0.39 3.10
N ASP A 18 12.63 1.62 2.59
CA ASP A 18 11.57 2.60 2.78
C ASP A 18 10.26 2.12 2.19
N GLN A 19 10.31 1.49 1.01
CA GLN A 19 9.11 0.94 0.38
C GLN A 19 8.57 -0.23 1.18
N LYS A 20 9.44 -1.11 1.68
CA LYS A 20 9.02 -2.22 2.53
C LYS A 20 8.33 -1.73 3.79
N LYS A 21 8.92 -0.73 4.45
CA LYS A 21 8.33 -0.14 5.65
C LYS A 21 6.98 0.50 5.36
N THR A 22 6.86 1.16 4.22
CA THR A 22 5.60 1.78 3.82
C THR A 22 4.52 0.73 3.61
N LEU A 23 4.85 -0.37 2.95
CA LEU A 23 3.91 -1.47 2.76
C LEU A 23 3.49 -2.07 4.11
N GLU A 24 4.42 -2.25 5.02
CA GLU A 24 4.12 -2.76 6.35
C GLU A 24 3.22 -1.80 7.13
N ALA A 25 3.49 -0.51 7.02
CA ALA A 25 2.65 0.50 7.67
C ALA A 25 1.23 0.51 7.12
N LEU A 26 1.07 0.17 5.85
CA LEU A 26 -0.24 0.03 5.23
C LEU A 26 -0.91 -1.31 5.57
N GLY A 27 -0.17 -2.24 6.17
CA GLY A 27 -0.71 -3.55 6.53
C GLY A 27 -0.58 -4.58 5.42
N LEU A 28 0.16 -4.28 4.36
CA LEU A 28 0.35 -5.18 3.22
C LEU A 28 1.59 -6.04 3.47
N LYS A 29 1.38 -7.27 3.90
CA LYS A 29 2.49 -8.18 4.24
C LYS A 29 2.78 -9.19 3.16
N LYS A 30 1.80 -9.50 2.33
CA LYS A 30 1.92 -10.53 1.30
C LYS A 30 1.37 -10.01 -0.01
N ILE A 31 1.81 -10.62 -1.10
CA ILE A 31 1.23 -10.38 -2.41
C ILE A 31 -0.25 -10.76 -2.37
N ASN A 32 -1.06 -10.00 -3.07
CA ASN A 32 -2.53 -10.16 -3.10
C ASN A 32 -3.22 -9.87 -1.76
N SER A 33 -2.50 -9.34 -0.77
CA SER A 33 -3.14 -8.86 0.46
C SER A 33 -3.99 -7.64 0.15
N ILE A 34 -5.22 -7.62 0.66
CA ILE A 34 -6.13 -6.50 0.49
C ILE A 34 -6.35 -5.85 1.86
N VAL A 35 -6.17 -4.55 1.94
CA VAL A 35 -6.43 -3.79 3.16
C VAL A 35 -7.28 -2.58 2.83
N GLU A 36 -8.04 -2.13 3.81
CA GLU A 36 -8.89 -0.95 3.67
C GLU A 36 -8.36 0.16 4.58
N HIS A 37 -8.28 1.35 4.04
CA HIS A 37 -7.83 2.52 4.79
C HIS A 37 -8.71 3.72 4.48
N ASN A 38 -8.74 4.66 5.40
CA ASN A 38 -9.35 5.95 5.15
C ASN A 38 -8.48 6.74 4.17
N SER A 39 -9.13 7.48 3.30
CA SER A 39 -8.46 8.29 2.28
C SER A 39 -7.91 9.59 2.88
N THR A 40 -7.03 9.47 3.87
CA THR A 40 -6.39 10.63 4.50
C THR A 40 -5.15 11.06 3.73
N PRO A 41 -4.69 12.32 3.86
CA PRO A 41 -3.46 12.75 3.22
C PRO A 41 -2.24 11.87 3.58
N GLN A 42 -2.17 11.38 4.82
CA GLN A 42 -1.09 10.51 5.24
C GLN A 42 -1.10 9.18 4.48
N ILE A 43 -2.28 8.58 4.38
CA ILE A 43 -2.43 7.31 3.66
C ILE A 43 -2.15 7.51 2.18
N MET A 44 -2.64 8.58 1.58
CA MET A 44 -2.40 8.85 0.18
C MET A 44 -0.92 9.11 -0.11
N GLY A 45 -0.21 9.74 0.82
CA GLY A 45 1.23 9.93 0.69
C GLY A 45 1.98 8.61 0.69
N MET A 46 1.60 7.68 1.58
CA MET A 46 2.21 6.37 1.63
C MET A 46 1.88 5.56 0.37
N VAL A 47 0.64 5.64 -0.10
CA VAL A 47 0.22 4.97 -1.32
C VAL A 47 1.05 5.44 -2.51
N ASN A 48 1.28 6.75 -2.62
CA ASN A 48 2.08 7.31 -3.71
C ASN A 48 3.51 6.77 -3.73
N LYS A 49 4.08 6.48 -2.57
CA LYS A 49 5.45 5.94 -2.50
C LYS A 49 5.54 4.53 -3.08
N VAL A 50 4.48 3.77 -2.99
CA VAL A 50 4.48 2.36 -3.39
C VAL A 50 3.43 2.04 -4.45
N LYS A 51 2.92 3.05 -5.13
CA LYS A 51 1.84 2.85 -6.11
C LYS A 51 2.22 1.88 -7.23
N HIS A 52 3.49 1.73 -7.51
CA HIS A 52 3.96 0.79 -8.53
C HIS A 52 3.95 -0.66 -8.03
N LEU A 53 3.75 -0.86 -6.73
CA LEU A 53 3.69 -2.18 -6.12
C LEU A 53 2.27 -2.57 -5.74
N ILE A 54 1.35 -1.63 -5.78
CA ILE A 54 -0.02 -1.84 -5.30
C ILE A 54 -1.01 -1.34 -6.33
N LYS A 55 -2.27 -1.73 -6.12
CA LYS A 55 -3.38 -1.25 -6.92
C LYS A 55 -4.48 -0.77 -5.98
N ILE A 56 -5.11 0.34 -6.31
CA ILE A 56 -6.20 0.88 -5.52
C ILE A 56 -7.51 0.33 -6.08
N LEU A 57 -8.29 -0.26 -5.19
CA LEU A 57 -9.63 -0.74 -5.50
C LEU A 57 -10.62 0.21 -4.83
N LYS A 58 -11.58 0.68 -5.56
CA LYS A 58 -12.62 1.54 -5.00
C LYS A 58 -13.85 0.74 -4.61
#